data_5cb7e11da54ab9dbef4fee08d6610b08
#
_entry.id   5cb7e11da54ab9dbef4fee08d6610b08
#
_cell.length_a   1.000
_cell.length_b   1.000
_cell.length_c   1.000
_cell.angle_alpha   90.00
_cell.angle_beta   90.00
_cell.angle_gamma   90.00
#
_symmetry.space_group_name_H-M   'P 1'
#
loop_
_entity.id
_entity.type
_entity.pdbx_description
1 polymer ?
#
loop_
_entity_poly.entity_id
_entity_poly.type
_entity_poly.pdbx_seq_one_letter_code
_entity_poly.pdbx_strand_id
1 'polypeptide(L)'
;MSSSDINRKIAVIFATDVVGYSKHMEKDEDATLASLNACNKSLEPLINKQKGRIFNTGGDSVFAEFSSAVAAVNTAVEFQKQIKVRNDKENTEIKLKYRIGINMGDVVKQGDNNLMGDGVNIAARIEALAQPGGITISKNVYDLVSNKTKYEFNDLGIQKVKQNQFHAYDLLLDSSQKRKLKTQSSNIKLIAMIGGAI
;
A
#
# COMPACT_ATOMS: atom_id res chain seq x y z
N MET A 1 -0.82 37.72 -11.15
CA MET A 1 -1.05 36.27 -11.13
C MET A 1 -1.40 35.90 -9.70
N SER A 2 -2.66 35.57 -9.45
CA SER A 2 -3.15 35.19 -8.12
C SER A 2 -2.43 33.91 -7.70
N SER A 3 -1.76 33.92 -6.54
CA SER A 3 -1.28 32.70 -5.90
C SER A 3 -2.52 31.88 -5.55
N SER A 4 -2.82 30.85 -6.35
CA SER A 4 -3.85 29.87 -5.97
C SER A 4 -3.48 29.32 -4.59
N ASP A 5 -4.33 29.58 -3.61
CA ASP A 5 -4.17 29.03 -2.26
C ASP A 5 -4.03 27.50 -2.37
N ILE A 6 -2.80 27.03 -2.15
CA ILE A 6 -2.48 25.60 -2.17
C ILE A 6 -3.13 24.99 -0.93
N ASN A 7 -4.27 24.33 -1.08
CA ASN A 7 -4.99 23.72 0.03
C ASN A 7 -4.30 22.40 0.42
N ARG A 8 -3.48 22.44 1.49
CA ARG A 8 -2.79 21.30 2.08
C ARG A 8 -3.55 20.70 3.25
N LYS A 9 -3.44 19.40 3.43
CA LYS A 9 -3.94 18.70 4.62
C LYS A 9 -3.13 17.43 4.89
N ILE A 10 -3.21 16.95 6.11
CA ILE A 10 -2.77 15.59 6.45
C ILE A 10 -3.92 14.62 6.14
N ALA A 11 -3.61 13.54 5.45
CA ALA A 11 -4.58 12.48 5.15
C ALA A 11 -3.94 11.10 5.25
N VAL A 12 -4.75 10.10 5.54
CA VAL A 12 -4.37 8.70 5.40
C VAL A 12 -4.73 8.25 4.00
N ILE A 13 -3.72 7.85 3.24
CA ILE A 13 -3.85 7.44 1.85
C ILE A 13 -3.74 5.92 1.77
N PHE A 14 -4.77 5.32 1.21
CA PHE A 14 -4.84 3.92 0.81
C PHE A 14 -4.57 3.84 -0.68
N ALA A 15 -3.61 3.02 -1.06
CA ALA A 15 -3.28 2.74 -2.46
C ALA A 15 -3.34 1.23 -2.69
N THR A 16 -3.92 0.80 -3.79
CA THR A 16 -3.94 -0.62 -4.18
C THR A 16 -3.74 -0.78 -5.67
N ASP A 17 -3.16 -1.91 -6.05
CA ASP A 17 -2.79 -2.27 -7.42
C ASP A 17 -2.87 -3.79 -7.62
N VAL A 18 -3.07 -4.23 -8.86
CA VAL A 18 -3.15 -5.67 -9.21
C VAL A 18 -1.79 -6.20 -9.62
N VAL A 19 -1.37 -7.28 -9.00
CA VAL A 19 -0.10 -7.96 -9.32
C VAL A 19 -0.14 -8.54 -10.73
N GLY A 20 0.75 -8.05 -11.58
CA GLY A 20 0.91 -8.59 -12.94
C GLY A 20 -0.29 -8.31 -13.85
N TYR A 21 -1.00 -7.21 -13.66
CA TYR A 21 -2.17 -6.82 -14.44
C TYR A 21 -1.97 -6.91 -15.94
N SER A 22 -0.87 -6.34 -16.47
CA SER A 22 -0.58 -6.40 -17.91
C SER A 22 -0.51 -7.82 -18.46
N LYS A 23 0.05 -8.77 -17.68
CA LYS A 23 0.12 -10.19 -18.09
C LYS A 23 -1.25 -10.86 -18.10
N HIS A 24 -2.15 -10.46 -17.21
CA HIS A 24 -3.53 -10.94 -17.23
C HIS A 24 -4.26 -10.39 -18.46
N MET A 25 -4.09 -9.09 -18.76
CA MET A 25 -4.66 -8.45 -19.94
C MET A 25 -4.18 -9.09 -21.25
N GLU A 26 -2.88 -9.37 -21.38
CA GLU A 26 -2.32 -10.06 -22.54
C GLU A 26 -2.89 -11.48 -22.74
N LYS A 27 -3.23 -12.15 -21.64
CA LYS A 27 -3.76 -13.52 -21.68
C LYS A 27 -5.25 -13.57 -22.04
N ASP A 28 -6.06 -12.73 -21.40
CA ASP A 28 -7.50 -12.66 -21.58
C ASP A 28 -7.99 -11.30 -21.07
N GLU A 29 -8.18 -10.37 -21.98
CA GLU A 29 -8.58 -8.99 -21.67
C GLU A 29 -9.98 -8.94 -21.06
N ASP A 30 -10.96 -9.60 -21.68
CA ASP A 30 -12.36 -9.53 -21.24
C ASP A 30 -12.57 -10.14 -19.86
N ALA A 31 -12.00 -11.32 -19.61
CA ALA A 31 -12.08 -11.97 -18.28
C ALA A 31 -11.31 -11.18 -17.23
N THR A 32 -10.18 -10.54 -17.57
CA THR A 32 -9.42 -9.68 -16.66
C THR A 32 -10.21 -8.44 -16.28
N LEU A 33 -10.80 -7.74 -17.25
CA LEU A 33 -11.64 -6.57 -17.00
C LEU A 33 -12.90 -6.93 -16.19
N ALA A 34 -13.57 -8.03 -16.51
CA ALA A 34 -14.71 -8.51 -15.72
C ALA A 34 -14.32 -8.80 -14.27
N SER A 35 -13.17 -9.45 -14.04
CA SER A 35 -12.63 -9.74 -12.70
C SER A 35 -12.23 -8.47 -11.96
N LEU A 36 -11.57 -7.51 -12.61
CA LEU A 36 -11.21 -6.22 -12.02
C LEU A 36 -12.45 -5.45 -11.59
N ASN A 37 -13.45 -5.35 -12.45
CA ASN A 37 -14.72 -4.67 -12.15
C ASN A 37 -15.44 -5.32 -10.97
N ALA A 38 -15.46 -6.64 -10.87
CA ALA A 38 -16.06 -7.36 -9.74
C ALA A 38 -15.33 -7.07 -8.43
N CYS A 39 -13.98 -7.02 -8.46
CA CYS A 39 -13.18 -6.68 -7.29
C CYS A 39 -13.40 -5.22 -6.86
N ASN A 40 -13.40 -4.27 -7.80
CA ASN A 40 -13.62 -2.86 -7.50
C ASN A 40 -15.02 -2.60 -6.93
N LYS A 41 -16.06 -3.31 -7.44
CA LYS A 41 -17.40 -3.26 -6.87
C LYS A 41 -17.46 -3.76 -5.42
N SER A 42 -16.53 -4.59 -4.98
CA SER A 42 -16.44 -5.03 -3.59
C SER A 42 -15.64 -4.06 -2.71
N LEU A 43 -14.69 -3.32 -3.28
CA LEU A 43 -13.84 -2.39 -2.55
C LEU A 43 -14.58 -1.09 -2.18
N GLU A 44 -15.32 -0.53 -3.11
CA GLU A 44 -16.00 0.78 -2.91
C GLU A 44 -16.94 0.80 -1.69
N PRO A 45 -17.84 -0.19 -1.47
CA PRO A 45 -18.67 -0.23 -0.26
C PRO A 45 -17.88 -0.33 1.04
N LEU A 46 -16.72 -1.02 1.03
CA LEU A 46 -15.84 -1.10 2.20
C LEU A 46 -15.23 0.25 2.55
N ILE A 47 -14.77 0.98 1.54
CA ILE A 47 -14.24 2.34 1.70
C ILE A 47 -15.33 3.26 2.26
N ASN A 48 -16.53 3.26 1.66
CA ASN A 48 -17.64 4.11 2.06
C ASN A 48 -18.13 3.79 3.49
N LYS A 49 -18.21 2.52 3.87
CA LYS A 49 -18.56 2.05 5.22
C LYS A 49 -17.64 2.62 6.28
N GLN A 50 -16.37 2.81 5.96
CA GLN A 50 -15.35 3.35 6.84
C GLN A 50 -15.15 4.88 6.66
N LYS A 51 -16.12 5.55 6.00
CA LYS A 51 -16.10 6.99 5.72
C LYS A 51 -14.85 7.44 4.95
N GLY A 52 -14.29 6.55 4.15
CA GLY A 52 -13.26 6.86 3.17
C GLY A 52 -13.86 7.37 1.87
N ARG A 53 -13.02 7.89 0.99
CA ARG A 53 -13.40 8.40 -0.32
C ARG A 53 -12.36 8.02 -1.37
N ILE A 54 -12.79 7.40 -2.45
CA ILE A 54 -11.94 7.20 -3.64
C ILE A 54 -11.74 8.58 -4.29
N PHE A 55 -10.49 8.94 -4.54
CA PHE A 55 -10.17 10.21 -5.19
C PHE A 55 -9.44 10.04 -6.52
N ASN A 56 -8.90 8.84 -6.80
CA ASN A 56 -8.25 8.55 -8.07
C ASN A 56 -8.36 7.06 -8.39
N THR A 57 -8.57 6.75 -9.67
CA THR A 57 -8.50 5.40 -10.24
C THR A 57 -7.72 5.48 -11.55
N GLY A 58 -6.80 4.56 -11.77
CA GLY A 58 -5.99 4.52 -13.00
C GLY A 58 -5.68 3.08 -13.36
N GLY A 59 -6.33 2.58 -14.42
CA GLY A 59 -6.19 1.17 -14.80
C GLY A 59 -6.67 0.26 -13.67
N ASP A 60 -5.75 -0.51 -13.13
CA ASP A 60 -5.97 -1.44 -12.01
C ASP A 60 -5.71 -0.84 -10.63
N SER A 61 -5.22 0.40 -10.56
CA SER A 61 -4.92 1.08 -9.31
C SER A 61 -6.13 1.85 -8.77
N VAL A 62 -6.33 1.81 -7.45
CA VAL A 62 -7.32 2.62 -6.73
C VAL A 62 -6.64 3.36 -5.59
N PHE A 63 -6.91 4.68 -5.50
CA PHE A 63 -6.47 5.51 -4.40
C PHE A 63 -7.67 6.06 -3.63
N ALA A 64 -7.64 5.88 -2.31
CA ALA A 64 -8.64 6.42 -1.42
C ALA A 64 -8.02 7.19 -0.25
N GLU A 65 -8.77 8.16 0.27
CA GLU A 65 -8.40 8.87 1.49
C GLU A 65 -9.31 8.47 2.65
N PHE A 66 -8.73 8.50 3.85
CA PHE A 66 -9.43 8.27 5.11
C PHE A 66 -9.00 9.33 6.13
N SER A 67 -9.91 9.66 7.04
CA SER A 67 -9.59 10.49 8.22
C SER A 67 -8.99 9.66 9.37
N SER A 68 -9.06 8.33 9.31
CA SER A 68 -8.62 7.40 10.34
C SER A 68 -7.71 6.31 9.78
N ALA A 69 -6.53 6.16 10.37
CA ALA A 69 -5.60 5.07 10.02
C ALA A 69 -6.20 3.68 10.33
N VAL A 70 -6.92 3.56 11.43
CA VAL A 70 -7.62 2.30 11.79
C VAL A 70 -8.67 1.94 10.77
N ALA A 71 -9.44 2.93 10.27
CA ALA A 71 -10.44 2.72 9.24
C ALA A 71 -9.82 2.23 7.92
N ALA A 72 -8.72 2.86 7.48
CA ALA A 72 -7.99 2.46 6.28
C ALA A 72 -7.44 1.03 6.39
N VAL A 73 -6.84 0.69 7.54
CA VAL A 73 -6.29 -0.66 7.79
C VAL A 73 -7.40 -1.71 7.84
N ASN A 74 -8.52 -1.44 8.51
CA ASN A 74 -9.66 -2.37 8.54
C ASN A 74 -10.25 -2.59 7.14
N THR A 75 -10.33 -1.53 6.32
CA THR A 75 -10.74 -1.65 4.90
C THR A 75 -9.80 -2.57 4.12
N ALA A 76 -8.49 -2.39 4.28
CA ALA A 76 -7.48 -3.21 3.61
C ALA A 76 -7.58 -4.69 3.98
N VAL A 77 -7.70 -4.97 5.28
CA VAL A 77 -7.82 -6.35 5.79
C VAL A 77 -9.09 -7.01 5.25
N GLU A 78 -10.22 -6.31 5.33
CA GLU A 78 -11.49 -6.85 4.86
C GLU A 78 -11.47 -7.09 3.35
N PHE A 79 -10.93 -6.17 2.57
CA PHE A 79 -10.80 -6.33 1.12
C PHE A 79 -9.92 -7.53 0.76
N GLN A 80 -8.75 -7.70 1.37
CA GLN A 80 -7.88 -8.86 1.10
C GLN A 80 -8.55 -10.19 1.46
N LYS A 81 -9.34 -10.23 2.54
CA LYS A 81 -10.14 -11.40 2.91
C LYS A 81 -11.18 -11.72 1.84
N GLN A 82 -11.91 -10.73 1.34
CA GLN A 82 -12.90 -10.92 0.28
C GLN A 82 -12.27 -11.38 -1.03
N ILE A 83 -11.12 -10.81 -1.41
CA ILE A 83 -10.36 -11.25 -2.59
C ILE A 83 -9.89 -12.69 -2.43
N LYS A 84 -9.41 -13.08 -1.25
CA LYS A 84 -9.04 -14.48 -0.97
C LYS A 84 -10.24 -15.42 -1.14
N VAL A 85 -11.37 -15.11 -0.49
CA VAL A 85 -12.60 -15.92 -0.60
C VAL A 85 -13.07 -16.02 -2.05
N ARG A 86 -13.03 -14.92 -2.81
CA ARG A 86 -13.36 -14.93 -4.23
C ARG A 86 -12.43 -15.85 -5.02
N ASN A 87 -11.13 -15.76 -4.79
CA ASN A 87 -10.12 -16.53 -5.52
C ASN A 87 -10.12 -18.03 -5.17
N ASP A 88 -10.60 -18.39 -3.97
CA ASP A 88 -10.71 -19.78 -3.52
C ASP A 88 -11.95 -20.48 -4.10
N LYS A 89 -12.91 -19.75 -4.69
CA LYS A 89 -14.07 -20.35 -5.37
C LYS A 89 -13.62 -21.00 -6.68
N GLU A 90 -14.09 -22.21 -6.93
CA GLU A 90 -13.69 -23.04 -8.08
C GLU A 90 -13.95 -22.39 -9.45
N ASN A 91 -15.02 -21.59 -9.57
CA ASN A 91 -15.47 -20.99 -10.83
C ASN A 91 -14.92 -19.58 -11.10
N THR A 92 -13.85 -19.17 -10.44
CA THR A 92 -13.24 -17.87 -10.70
C THR A 92 -12.24 -17.97 -11.85
N GLU A 93 -12.57 -17.41 -13.02
CA GLU A 93 -11.75 -17.48 -14.24
C GLU A 93 -10.40 -16.83 -14.06
N ILE A 94 -10.35 -15.59 -13.55
CA ILE A 94 -9.12 -14.85 -13.30
C ILE A 94 -8.98 -14.55 -11.79
N LYS A 95 -7.92 -15.07 -11.19
CA LYS A 95 -7.59 -14.90 -9.77
C LYS A 95 -6.65 -13.72 -9.59
N LEU A 96 -7.20 -12.52 -9.45
CA LEU A 96 -6.43 -11.31 -9.21
C LEU A 96 -5.88 -11.30 -7.77
N LYS A 97 -4.61 -10.88 -7.62
CA LYS A 97 -3.99 -10.61 -6.32
C LYS A 97 -3.68 -9.14 -6.22
N TYR A 98 -4.06 -8.54 -5.11
CA TYR A 98 -3.83 -7.13 -4.85
C TYR A 98 -2.66 -6.91 -3.91
N ARG A 99 -1.92 -5.82 -4.12
CA ARG A 99 -1.03 -5.23 -3.12
C ARG A 99 -1.73 -4.01 -2.55
N ILE A 100 -1.54 -3.75 -1.26
CA ILE A 100 -2.11 -2.58 -0.61
C ILE A 100 -1.01 -1.86 0.17
N GLY A 101 -0.92 -0.54 -0.05
CA GLY A 101 -0.06 0.36 0.68
C GLY A 101 -0.87 1.41 1.43
N ILE A 102 -0.53 1.68 2.70
CA ILE A 102 -1.20 2.73 3.48
C ILE A 102 -0.14 3.65 4.07
N ASN A 103 -0.32 4.95 3.82
CA ASN A 103 0.55 6.00 4.35
C ASN A 103 -0.27 7.14 4.96
N MET A 104 0.27 7.80 5.96
CA MET A 104 -0.25 9.08 6.44
C MET A 104 0.76 10.18 6.17
N GLY A 105 0.36 11.22 5.47
CA GLY A 105 1.26 12.31 5.12
C GLY A 105 0.54 13.54 4.56
N ASP A 106 1.34 14.53 4.21
CA ASP A 106 0.87 15.78 3.61
C ASP A 106 0.41 15.56 2.18
N VAL A 107 -0.74 16.11 1.86
CA VAL A 107 -1.35 16.06 0.52
C VAL A 107 -1.89 17.44 0.13
N VAL A 108 -1.94 17.67 -1.16
CA VAL A 108 -2.47 18.88 -1.79
C VAL A 108 -3.75 18.52 -2.52
N LYS A 109 -4.82 19.28 -2.30
CA LYS A 109 -6.04 19.18 -3.12
C LYS A 109 -5.78 19.75 -4.49
N GLN A 110 -6.15 19.02 -5.53
CA GLN A 110 -6.10 19.43 -6.91
C GLN A 110 -7.53 19.34 -7.51
N GLY A 111 -8.09 20.48 -7.85
CA GLY A 111 -9.51 20.54 -8.25
C GLY A 111 -10.43 20.07 -7.11
N ASP A 112 -11.64 19.67 -7.46
CA ASP A 112 -12.67 19.37 -6.45
C ASP A 112 -12.45 18.04 -5.73
N ASN A 113 -11.84 17.05 -6.38
CA ASN A 113 -11.84 15.69 -5.88
C ASN A 113 -10.49 14.99 -5.81
N ASN A 114 -9.43 15.48 -6.46
CA ASN A 114 -8.15 14.78 -6.52
C ASN A 114 -7.18 15.21 -5.40
N LEU A 115 -6.29 14.31 -5.02
CA LEU A 115 -5.20 14.57 -4.09
C LEU A 115 -3.86 14.24 -4.75
N MET A 116 -2.87 15.07 -4.48
CA MET A 116 -1.50 14.91 -4.94
C MET A 116 -0.50 15.17 -3.81
N GLY A 117 0.78 14.97 -4.09
CA GLY A 117 1.87 15.28 -3.17
C GLY A 117 2.56 14.05 -2.60
N ASP A 118 3.49 14.31 -1.67
CA ASP A 118 4.36 13.25 -1.14
C ASP A 118 3.58 12.16 -0.40
N GLY A 119 2.50 12.52 0.30
CA GLY A 119 1.66 11.55 0.99
C GLY A 119 1.11 10.48 0.05
N VAL A 120 0.65 10.87 -1.15
CA VAL A 120 0.14 9.95 -2.19
C VAL A 120 1.29 9.14 -2.81
N ASN A 121 2.39 9.81 -3.17
CA ASN A 121 3.55 9.17 -3.78
C ASN A 121 4.18 8.09 -2.87
N ILE A 122 4.26 8.37 -1.56
CA ILE A 122 4.77 7.42 -0.58
C ILE A 122 3.81 6.24 -0.42
N ALA A 123 2.48 6.46 -0.41
CA ALA A 123 1.49 5.39 -0.36
C ALA A 123 1.65 4.41 -1.54
N ALA A 124 1.81 4.93 -2.77
CA ALA A 124 2.06 4.11 -3.96
C ALA A 124 3.38 3.31 -3.86
N ARG A 125 4.42 3.90 -3.27
CA ARG A 125 5.71 3.20 -3.07
C ARG A 125 5.63 2.12 -2.00
N ILE A 126 4.85 2.34 -0.95
CA ILE A 126 4.59 1.36 0.10
C ILE A 126 3.74 0.23 -0.47
N GLU A 127 2.75 0.52 -1.32
CA GLU A 127 1.98 -0.47 -2.06
C GLU A 127 2.91 -1.40 -2.86
N ALA A 128 3.84 -0.83 -3.65
CA ALA A 128 4.79 -1.59 -4.45
C ALA A 128 5.74 -2.50 -3.61
N LEU A 129 5.93 -2.23 -2.33
CA LEU A 129 6.66 -3.10 -1.40
C LEU A 129 5.84 -4.28 -0.90
N ALA A 130 4.51 -4.19 -0.94
CA ALA A 130 3.65 -5.24 -0.42
C ALA A 130 3.80 -6.54 -1.22
N GLN A 131 3.70 -7.67 -0.51
CA GLN A 131 3.64 -8.97 -1.18
C GLN A 131 2.29 -9.14 -1.90
N PRO A 132 2.22 -10.00 -2.93
CA PRO A 132 0.95 -10.36 -3.54
C PRO A 132 -0.07 -10.85 -2.51
N GLY A 133 -1.22 -10.20 -2.39
CA GLY A 133 -2.23 -10.46 -1.36
C GLY A 133 -1.90 -9.85 0.00
N GLY A 134 -0.84 -9.03 0.10
CA GLY A 134 -0.38 -8.43 1.34
C GLY A 134 -0.77 -6.97 1.53
N ILE A 135 -0.49 -6.46 2.71
CA ILE A 135 -0.72 -5.07 3.13
C ILE A 135 0.58 -4.57 3.77
N THR A 136 1.10 -3.45 3.27
CA THR A 136 2.26 -2.78 3.86
C THR A 136 1.85 -1.36 4.29
N ILE A 137 2.32 -0.93 5.45
CA ILE A 137 1.97 0.37 6.04
C ILE A 137 3.22 1.17 6.39
N SER A 138 3.12 2.50 6.39
CA SER A 138 4.19 3.36 6.90
C SER A 138 4.26 3.33 8.43
N LYS A 139 5.42 3.73 8.97
CA LYS A 139 5.60 3.88 10.41
C LYS A 139 4.55 4.82 11.05
N ASN A 140 4.20 5.92 10.39
CA ASN A 140 3.20 6.85 10.88
C ASN A 140 1.83 6.17 11.05
N VAL A 141 1.47 5.29 10.12
CA VAL A 141 0.24 4.48 10.23
C VAL A 141 0.39 3.43 11.33
N TYR A 142 1.53 2.72 11.38
CA TYR A 142 1.81 1.72 12.41
C TYR A 142 1.65 2.29 13.82
N ASP A 143 2.23 3.45 14.10
CA ASP A 143 2.16 4.09 15.42
C ASP A 143 0.72 4.42 15.85
N LEU A 144 -0.16 4.68 14.88
CA LEU A 144 -1.57 4.96 15.14
C LEU A 144 -2.44 3.72 15.34
N VAL A 145 -2.04 2.57 14.78
CA VAL A 145 -2.91 1.37 14.74
C VAL A 145 -2.43 0.23 15.62
N SER A 146 -1.14 0.13 15.92
CA SER A 146 -0.54 -1.02 16.62
C SER A 146 -1.17 -1.28 18.00
N ASN A 147 -1.49 -0.24 18.77
CA ASN A 147 -2.11 -0.35 20.08
C ASN A 147 -3.65 -0.29 20.05
N LYS A 148 -4.26 -0.13 18.86
CA LYS A 148 -5.72 -0.01 18.69
C LYS A 148 -6.34 -1.16 17.93
N THR A 149 -5.50 -2.06 17.43
CA THR A 149 -5.94 -3.24 16.67
C THR A 149 -5.27 -4.49 17.22
N LYS A 150 -5.82 -5.66 16.89
CA LYS A 150 -5.23 -6.96 17.26
C LYS A 150 -4.40 -7.57 16.12
N TYR A 151 -4.05 -6.76 15.12
CA TYR A 151 -3.25 -7.25 13.99
C TYR A 151 -1.80 -7.42 14.40
N GLU A 152 -1.16 -8.41 13.80
CA GLU A 152 0.28 -8.62 13.91
C GLU A 152 1.01 -7.89 12.81
N PHE A 153 2.22 -7.42 13.10
CA PHE A 153 3.04 -6.67 12.16
C PHE A 153 4.43 -7.25 12.06
N ASN A 154 5.00 -7.20 10.86
CA ASN A 154 6.39 -7.53 10.60
C ASN A 154 7.15 -6.25 10.24
N ASP A 155 8.10 -5.86 11.09
CA ASP A 155 8.94 -4.69 10.85
C ASP A 155 9.87 -4.95 9.66
N LEU A 156 9.78 -4.12 8.63
CA LEU A 156 10.63 -4.18 7.44
C LEU A 156 11.87 -3.28 7.56
N GLY A 157 11.95 -2.48 8.61
CA GLY A 157 12.98 -1.49 8.78
C GLY A 157 12.85 -0.33 7.78
N ILE A 158 13.95 0.40 7.61
CA ILE A 158 14.01 1.50 6.65
C ILE A 158 14.11 0.94 5.24
N GLN A 159 13.14 1.33 4.40
CA GLN A 159 13.09 0.99 2.99
C GLN A 159 13.50 2.18 2.15
N LYS A 160 14.34 1.94 1.14
CA LYS A 160 14.73 2.95 0.15
C LYS A 160 14.07 2.62 -1.18
N VAL A 161 13.13 3.46 -1.61
CA VAL A 161 12.46 3.31 -2.90
C VAL A 161 12.65 4.60 -3.70
N LYS A 162 13.36 4.51 -4.81
CA LYS A 162 13.81 5.67 -5.60
C LYS A 162 14.59 6.66 -4.70
N GLN A 163 14.12 7.89 -4.56
CA GLN A 163 14.76 8.95 -3.77
C GLN A 163 14.23 9.06 -2.33
N ASN A 164 13.22 8.27 -1.96
CA ASN A 164 12.58 8.35 -0.64
C ASN A 164 13.07 7.22 0.26
N GLN A 165 13.20 7.57 1.54
CA GLN A 165 13.43 6.62 2.63
C GLN A 165 12.24 6.72 3.59
N PHE A 166 11.69 5.57 3.99
CA PHE A 166 10.62 5.47 4.97
C PHE A 166 10.68 4.14 5.68
N HIS A 167 10.27 4.12 6.93
CA HIS A 167 10.14 2.89 7.71
C HIS A 167 8.79 2.26 7.40
N ALA A 168 8.77 0.97 7.08
CA ALA A 168 7.58 0.24 6.68
C ALA A 168 7.36 -1.02 7.50
N TYR A 169 6.10 -1.46 7.57
CA TYR A 169 5.67 -2.66 8.27
C TYR A 169 4.70 -3.44 7.37
N ASP A 170 4.88 -4.76 7.27
CA ASP A 170 3.80 -5.60 6.75
C ASP A 170 2.77 -5.86 7.84
N LEU A 171 1.50 -5.73 7.51
CA LEU A 171 0.41 -6.25 8.32
C LEU A 171 0.20 -7.71 7.95
N LEU A 172 0.25 -8.60 8.94
CA LEU A 172 0.11 -10.04 8.73
C LEU A 172 -1.36 -10.42 8.81
N LEU A 173 -1.92 -10.93 7.69
CA LEU A 173 -3.24 -11.55 7.66
C LEU A 173 -3.18 -12.99 8.18
N ASP A 174 -2.00 -13.58 8.09
CA ASP A 174 -1.64 -14.91 8.56
C ASP A 174 -0.15 -14.88 8.96
N SER A 175 0.23 -15.54 10.05
CA SER A 175 1.60 -15.57 10.55
C SER A 175 2.60 -16.20 9.55
N SER A 176 2.11 -17.04 8.62
CA SER A 176 2.93 -17.60 7.53
C SER A 176 3.41 -16.55 6.51
N GLN A 177 2.78 -15.38 6.47
CA GLN A 177 3.15 -14.27 5.57
C GLN A 177 4.40 -13.50 6.03
N LYS A 178 4.95 -13.82 7.20
CA LYS A 178 6.14 -13.16 7.72
C LYS A 178 7.34 -13.42 6.82
N ARG A 179 7.74 -12.44 6.03
CA ARG A 179 8.93 -12.53 5.18
C ARG A 179 10.21 -12.31 5.98
N LYS A 180 11.25 -13.07 5.64
CA LYS A 180 12.60 -12.80 6.14
C LYS A 180 13.15 -11.56 5.44
N LEU A 181 13.58 -10.57 6.21
CA LEU A 181 14.30 -9.43 5.65
C LEU A 181 15.65 -9.91 5.11
N LYS A 182 16.00 -9.52 3.88
CA LYS A 182 17.39 -9.57 3.45
C LYS A 182 18.12 -8.51 4.26
N THR A 183 18.89 -8.91 5.25
CA THR A 183 19.81 -8.02 5.95
C THR A 183 20.71 -7.42 4.88
N GLN A 184 20.63 -6.11 4.64
CA GLN A 184 21.68 -5.41 3.90
C GLN A 184 22.91 -5.52 4.81
N SER A 185 23.81 -6.45 4.50
CA SER A 185 25.13 -6.47 5.10
C SER A 185 25.76 -5.12 4.74
N SER A 186 25.84 -4.23 5.73
CA SER A 186 26.73 -3.09 5.69
C SER A 186 28.14 -3.65 5.55
N ASN A 187 28.70 -3.65 4.35
CA ASN A 187 30.13 -3.80 4.14
C ASN A 187 30.83 -2.59 4.77
N ILE A 188 30.94 -2.59 6.08
CA ILE A 188 31.94 -1.82 6.79
C ILE A 188 33.24 -2.53 6.48
N LYS A 189 33.90 -2.12 5.41
CA LYS A 189 35.33 -2.40 5.23
C LYS A 189 36.05 -1.70 6.38
N LEU A 190 36.39 -2.48 7.38
CA LEU A 190 37.34 -2.08 8.41
C LEU A 190 38.67 -1.81 7.68
N ILE A 191 38.97 -0.55 7.39
CA ILE A 191 40.29 -0.14 6.97
C ILE A 191 41.15 -0.23 8.24
N ALA A 192 41.79 -1.36 8.44
CA ALA A 192 42.89 -1.47 9.39
C ALA A 192 44.00 -0.55 8.90
N MET A 193 44.14 0.60 9.55
CA MET A 193 45.38 1.39 9.44
C MET A 193 46.48 0.60 10.13
N ILE A 194 47.31 -0.03 9.33
CA ILE A 194 48.61 -0.52 9.80
C ILE A 194 49.50 0.71 9.92
N GLY A 195 49.58 1.24 11.12
CA GLY A 195 50.65 2.16 11.48
C GLY A 195 51.95 1.40 11.58
N GLY A 196 52.78 1.50 10.57
CA GLY A 196 54.18 1.07 10.65
C GLY A 196 55.02 2.21 11.21
N ALA A 197 55.59 1.99 12.37
CA ALA A 197 56.66 2.79 12.91
C ALA A 197 57.97 2.47 12.18
N ILE A 198 58.71 3.49 11.82
CA ILE A 198 60.19 3.61 11.96
C ILE A 198 60.48 5.09 12.05
#